data_9ce3991ce2bd835abb0d52462cdf931a
#
_entry.id   9ce3991ce2bd835abb0d52462cdf931a
#
_cell.length_a   1.000
_cell.length_b   1.000
_cell.length_c   1.000
_cell.angle_alpha   90.00
_cell.angle_beta   90.00
_cell.angle_gamma   90.00
#
_symmetry.space_group_name_H-M   'P 1'
#
loop_
_entity.id
_entity.type
_entity.pdbx_description
1 polymer ?
#
loop_
_entity_poly.entity_id
_entity_poly.type
_entity_poly.pdbx_seq_one_letter_code
_entity_poly.pdbx_strand_id
1 'polypeptide(L)'
;MEIVQLSDIHVGSQFREDVFQKTIDEINSLKPEAVVITGDLTNEGLIEQYEKCKKMVSQINVEKIIAISGNHDYRNTGYLLFKKYFPFKTENELGDDVVLVTLGSARPDRDEGEVGHHQNLWLERTLKKYEDKLKIVA
;
A
#
# COMPACT_ATOMS: atom_id res chain seq x y z
N MET A 1 -18.05 -8.86 0.68
CA MET A 1 -16.75 -8.21 0.96
C MET A 1 -16.42 -7.24 -0.17
N GLU A 2 -16.11 -6.01 0.15
CA GLU A 2 -15.66 -5.00 -0.79
C GLU A 2 -14.26 -4.54 -0.41
N ILE A 3 -13.35 -4.49 -1.37
CA ILE A 3 -11.97 -4.01 -1.20
C ILE A 3 -11.75 -2.92 -2.25
N VAL A 4 -11.24 -1.78 -1.81
CA VAL A 4 -10.84 -0.69 -2.71
C VAL A 4 -9.34 -0.74 -2.91
N GLN A 5 -8.89 -0.73 -4.15
CA GLN A 5 -7.49 -0.57 -4.50
C GLN A 5 -7.23 0.86 -4.99
N LEU A 6 -6.16 1.45 -4.47
CA LEU A 6 -5.58 2.71 -4.93
C LEU A 6 -4.15 2.47 -5.39
N SER A 7 -3.67 3.27 -6.33
CA SER A 7 -2.29 3.28 -6.78
C SER A 7 -1.92 4.67 -7.29
N ASP A 8 -0.62 4.96 -7.35
CA ASP A 8 -0.09 6.13 -8.07
C ASP A 8 -0.68 7.48 -7.59
N ILE A 9 -0.71 7.68 -6.27
CA ILE A 9 -1.20 8.93 -5.66
C ILE A 9 -0.24 10.09 -5.96
N HIS A 10 1.07 9.82 -5.98
CA HIS A 10 2.14 10.76 -6.34
C HIS A 10 2.04 12.11 -5.63
N VAL A 11 1.92 12.09 -4.29
CA VAL A 11 1.97 13.35 -3.52
C VAL A 11 3.27 14.07 -3.80
N GLY A 12 3.18 15.24 -4.42
CA GLY A 12 4.31 16.03 -4.90
C GLY A 12 3.84 17.26 -5.69
N SER A 13 4.68 17.75 -6.58
CA SER A 13 4.43 19.00 -7.32
C SER A 13 3.20 18.98 -8.24
N GLN A 14 2.84 17.81 -8.76
CA GLN A 14 1.69 17.63 -9.66
C GLN A 14 0.49 16.97 -8.99
N PHE A 15 0.52 16.82 -7.68
CA PHE A 15 -0.53 16.16 -6.92
C PHE A 15 -1.86 16.90 -7.01
N ARG A 16 -2.91 16.19 -7.40
CA ARG A 16 -4.28 16.69 -7.50
C ARG A 16 -5.03 16.41 -6.20
N GLU A 17 -4.79 17.28 -5.22
CA GLU A 17 -5.41 17.14 -3.89
C GLU A 17 -6.94 17.15 -3.94
N ASP A 18 -7.53 17.97 -4.82
CA ASP A 18 -8.97 18.06 -5.06
C ASP A 18 -9.57 16.74 -5.57
N VAL A 19 -8.83 16.01 -6.43
CA VAL A 19 -9.24 14.70 -6.95
C VAL A 19 -9.13 13.65 -5.86
N PHE A 20 -7.99 13.62 -5.14
CA PHE A 20 -7.77 12.65 -4.09
C PHE A 20 -8.74 12.83 -2.91
N GLN A 21 -9.13 14.08 -2.59
CA GLN A 21 -10.16 14.34 -1.57
C GLN A 21 -11.51 13.73 -1.96
N LYS A 22 -11.92 13.87 -3.23
CA LYS A 22 -13.15 13.22 -3.72
C LYS A 22 -13.07 11.69 -3.62
N THR A 23 -11.92 11.12 -3.94
CA THR A 23 -11.69 9.67 -3.80
C THR A 23 -11.84 9.23 -2.33
N ILE A 24 -11.31 10.00 -1.39
CA ILE A 24 -11.49 9.74 0.05
C ILE A 24 -12.96 9.78 0.44
N ASP A 25 -13.70 10.79 -0.02
CA ASP A 25 -15.13 10.94 0.27
C ASP A 25 -15.95 9.77 -0.30
N GLU A 26 -15.63 9.32 -1.51
CA GLU A 26 -16.25 8.15 -2.14
C GLU A 26 -15.96 6.87 -1.36
N ILE A 27 -14.70 6.62 -0.96
CA ILE A 27 -14.31 5.47 -0.14
C ILE A 27 -15.06 5.47 1.19
N ASN A 28 -15.14 6.62 1.85
CA ASN A 28 -15.85 6.76 3.11
C ASN A 28 -17.36 6.51 2.97
N SER A 29 -17.93 6.81 1.80
CA SER A 29 -19.33 6.52 1.49
C SER A 29 -19.57 5.03 1.19
N LEU A 30 -18.63 4.38 0.52
CA LEU A 30 -18.66 2.94 0.20
C LEU A 30 -18.52 2.07 1.45
N LYS A 31 -17.70 2.49 2.42
CA LYS A 31 -17.37 1.74 3.65
C LYS A 31 -16.84 0.33 3.36
N PRO A 32 -15.80 0.18 2.53
CA PRO A 32 -15.25 -1.12 2.21
C PRO A 32 -14.60 -1.77 3.46
N GLU A 33 -14.42 -3.07 3.46
CA GLU A 33 -13.72 -3.81 4.51
C GLU A 33 -12.22 -3.49 4.57
N ALA A 34 -11.63 -3.16 3.41
CA ALA A 34 -10.23 -2.78 3.34
C ALA A 34 -9.94 -1.81 2.19
N VAL A 35 -8.91 -0.99 2.38
CA VAL A 35 -8.28 -0.20 1.33
C VAL A 35 -6.85 -0.69 1.16
N VAL A 36 -6.46 -1.00 -0.06
CA VAL A 36 -5.11 -1.45 -0.44
C VAL A 36 -4.48 -0.39 -1.33
N ILE A 37 -3.33 0.15 -0.91
CA ILE A 37 -2.58 1.15 -1.69
C ILE A 37 -1.34 0.45 -2.25
N THR A 38 -1.29 0.25 -3.56
CA THR A 38 -0.29 -0.58 -4.23
C THR A 38 0.88 0.21 -4.80
N GLY A 39 1.34 1.19 -4.04
CA GLY A 39 2.59 1.91 -4.31
C GLY A 39 2.40 3.32 -4.86
N ASP A 40 3.53 4.00 -4.98
CA ASP A 40 3.68 5.36 -5.48
C ASP A 40 2.79 6.38 -4.77
N LEU A 41 2.83 6.32 -3.43
CA LEU A 41 2.12 7.27 -2.56
C LEU A 41 2.73 8.66 -2.66
N THR A 42 4.05 8.72 -2.80
CA THR A 42 4.85 9.94 -2.93
C THR A 42 5.50 10.03 -4.31
N ASN A 43 5.83 11.23 -4.76
CA ASN A 43 6.51 11.39 -6.04
C ASN A 43 8.03 11.21 -5.96
N GLU A 44 8.65 11.62 -4.85
CA GLU A 44 10.12 11.61 -4.70
C GLU A 44 10.60 11.02 -3.35
N GLY A 45 9.74 10.38 -2.57
CA GLY A 45 10.10 9.80 -1.28
C GLY A 45 10.56 10.81 -0.22
N LEU A 46 10.14 12.08 -0.32
CA LEU A 46 10.55 13.16 0.60
C LEU A 46 9.67 13.18 1.86
N ILE A 47 10.24 13.67 2.97
CA ILE A 47 9.55 13.73 4.28
C ILE A 47 8.23 14.49 4.17
N GLU A 48 8.23 15.68 3.59
CA GLU A 48 7.04 16.52 3.44
C GLU A 48 5.96 15.86 2.57
N GLN A 49 6.35 15.05 1.59
CA GLN A 49 5.42 14.29 0.76
C GLN A 49 4.78 13.16 1.57
N TYR A 50 5.57 12.44 2.37
CA TYR A 50 5.06 11.41 3.29
C TYR A 50 4.13 11.98 4.34
N GLU A 51 4.48 13.12 4.96
CA GLU A 51 3.65 13.79 5.96
C GLU A 51 2.29 14.19 5.36
N LYS A 52 2.31 14.82 4.18
CA LYS A 52 1.09 15.19 3.47
C LYS A 52 0.27 13.96 3.08
N CYS A 53 0.89 12.94 2.50
CA CYS A 53 0.21 11.71 2.13
C CYS A 53 -0.43 11.04 3.35
N LYS A 54 0.30 10.91 4.45
CA LYS A 54 -0.21 10.33 5.70
C LYS A 54 -1.42 11.09 6.23
N LYS A 55 -1.36 12.43 6.22
CA LYS A 55 -2.47 13.30 6.63
C LYS A 55 -3.70 13.07 5.76
N MET A 56 -3.55 12.93 4.45
CA MET A 56 -4.66 12.67 3.54
C MET A 56 -5.23 11.26 3.75
N VAL A 57 -4.39 10.24 3.75
CA VAL A 57 -4.80 8.83 3.94
C VAL A 57 -5.48 8.61 5.29
N SER A 58 -5.08 9.35 6.34
CA SER A 58 -5.73 9.25 7.66
C SER A 58 -7.19 9.75 7.70
N GLN A 59 -7.67 10.38 6.64
CA GLN A 59 -9.08 10.77 6.50
C GLN A 59 -9.96 9.63 5.96
N ILE A 60 -9.35 8.55 5.48
CA ILE A 60 -10.06 7.34 5.08
C ILE A 60 -10.53 6.62 6.35
N ASN A 61 -11.85 6.58 6.55
CA ASN A 61 -12.47 5.97 7.72
C ASN A 61 -12.79 4.49 7.47
N VAL A 62 -11.75 3.69 7.33
CA VAL A 62 -11.81 2.24 7.09
C VAL A 62 -10.88 1.54 8.08
N GLU A 63 -11.33 0.41 8.63
CA GLU A 63 -10.58 -0.31 9.66
C GLU A 63 -9.21 -0.79 9.18
N LYS A 64 -9.14 -1.27 7.93
CA LYS A 64 -7.91 -1.85 7.38
C LYS A 64 -7.44 -1.05 6.17
N ILE A 65 -6.36 -0.29 6.37
CA ILE A 65 -5.63 0.37 5.30
C ILE A 65 -4.26 -0.29 5.20
N ILE A 66 -3.98 -0.91 4.06
CA ILE A 66 -2.77 -1.65 3.79
C ILE A 66 -2.03 -0.93 2.67
N ALA A 67 -0.80 -0.48 2.94
CA ALA A 67 0.01 0.21 1.95
C ALA A 67 1.30 -0.57 1.64
N ILE A 68 1.64 -0.62 0.37
CA ILE A 68 2.87 -1.20 -0.17
C ILE A 68 3.64 -0.06 -0.84
N SER A 69 4.97 -0.12 -0.81
CA SER A 69 5.81 0.89 -1.48
C SER A 69 5.91 0.63 -2.98
N GLY A 70 5.84 1.70 -3.77
CA GLY A 70 6.26 1.70 -5.16
C GLY A 70 7.70 2.20 -5.33
N ASN A 71 8.17 2.30 -6.58
CA ASN A 71 9.53 2.76 -6.87
C ASN A 71 9.73 4.25 -6.54
N HIS A 72 8.70 5.09 -6.74
CA HIS A 72 8.75 6.51 -6.34
C HIS A 72 8.88 6.72 -4.84
N ASP A 73 8.23 5.88 -4.04
CA ASP A 73 8.33 5.92 -2.58
C ASP A 73 9.76 5.60 -2.10
N TYR A 74 10.52 4.86 -2.89
CA TYR A 74 11.89 4.45 -2.55
C TYR A 74 12.98 5.35 -3.12
N ARG A 75 12.61 6.45 -3.78
CA ARG A 75 13.55 7.47 -4.24
C ARG A 75 14.21 8.19 -3.06
N ASN A 76 15.40 8.71 -3.29
CA ASN A 76 16.18 9.41 -2.28
C ASN A 76 16.32 8.60 -0.98
N THR A 77 15.83 9.13 0.14
CA THR A 77 15.81 8.44 1.45
C THR A 77 14.46 7.77 1.75
N GLY A 78 13.55 7.73 0.78
CA GLY A 78 12.19 7.24 0.96
C GLY A 78 12.11 5.80 1.46
N TYR A 79 13.02 4.93 1.02
CA TYR A 79 13.09 3.53 1.48
C TYR A 79 13.33 3.39 2.99
N LEU A 80 13.94 4.40 3.64
CA LEU A 80 14.09 4.47 5.10
C LEU A 80 12.84 5.02 5.78
N LEU A 81 12.08 5.86 5.08
CA LEU A 81 10.93 6.58 5.62
C LEU A 81 9.63 5.79 5.50
N PHE A 82 9.46 5.00 4.45
CA PHE A 82 8.18 4.34 4.15
C PHE A 82 7.59 3.62 5.38
N LYS A 83 8.36 2.77 6.03
CA LYS A 83 7.90 1.99 7.20
C LYS A 83 7.52 2.86 8.41
N LYS A 84 8.07 4.07 8.50
CA LYS A 84 7.75 5.02 9.57
C LYS A 84 6.34 5.58 9.40
N TYR A 85 5.95 5.87 8.17
CA TYR A 85 4.64 6.48 7.84
C TYR A 85 3.57 5.43 7.55
N PHE A 86 3.95 4.35 6.89
CA PHE A 86 3.07 3.26 6.48
C PHE A 86 3.66 1.91 6.95
N PRO A 87 3.30 1.44 8.16
CA PRO A 87 3.77 0.15 8.65
C PRO A 87 3.38 -0.97 7.72
N PHE A 88 4.35 -1.74 7.29
CA PHE A 88 4.18 -2.83 6.33
C PHE A 88 3.70 -4.09 7.05
N LYS A 89 2.55 -4.59 6.68
CA LYS A 89 2.03 -5.88 7.11
C LYS A 89 1.99 -6.83 5.92
N THR A 90 2.64 -7.96 6.03
CA THR A 90 2.74 -8.95 4.96
C THR A 90 1.54 -9.88 4.86
N GLU A 91 0.87 -10.16 5.97
CA GLU A 91 -0.31 -11.03 6.04
C GLU A 91 -1.45 -10.26 6.68
N ASN A 92 -2.57 -10.14 5.98
CA ASN A 92 -3.73 -9.37 6.41
C ASN A 92 -4.99 -10.23 6.21
N GLU A 93 -5.52 -10.80 7.27
CA GLU A 93 -6.79 -11.52 7.20
C GLU A 93 -7.95 -10.54 7.05
N LEU A 94 -8.80 -10.78 6.05
CA LEU A 94 -9.98 -9.99 5.74
C LEU A 94 -11.22 -10.88 5.95
N GLY A 95 -11.79 -10.81 7.16
CA GLY A 95 -12.80 -11.77 7.60
C GLY A 95 -12.23 -13.18 7.74
N ASP A 96 -13.11 -14.17 7.70
CA ASP A 96 -12.72 -15.57 7.95
C ASP A 96 -12.18 -16.27 6.70
N ASP A 97 -12.60 -15.85 5.50
CA ASP A 97 -12.40 -16.59 4.26
C ASP A 97 -11.34 -16.00 3.34
N VAL A 98 -10.78 -14.82 3.63
CA VAL A 98 -9.86 -14.12 2.73
C VAL A 98 -8.59 -13.70 3.46
N VAL A 99 -7.46 -13.85 2.78
CA VAL A 99 -6.18 -13.27 3.20
C VAL A 99 -5.57 -12.44 2.08
N LEU A 100 -5.18 -11.21 2.41
CA LEU A 100 -4.36 -10.36 1.54
C LEU A 100 -2.90 -10.50 1.95
N VAL A 101 -2.10 -11.00 1.04
CA VAL A 101 -0.65 -11.17 1.19
C VAL A 101 0.06 -10.08 0.40
N THR A 102 0.92 -9.31 1.05
CA THR A 102 1.61 -8.19 0.41
C THR A 102 3.11 -8.44 0.28
N LEU A 103 3.67 -8.05 -0.85
CA LEU A 103 5.08 -8.17 -1.18
C LEU A 103 5.67 -6.79 -1.47
N GLY A 104 6.94 -6.60 -1.14
CA GLY A 104 7.69 -5.42 -1.55
C GLY A 104 8.52 -5.75 -2.79
N SER A 105 8.31 -5.02 -3.88
CA SER A 105 9.12 -5.15 -5.09
C SER A 105 9.99 -3.91 -5.37
N ALA A 106 9.71 -2.79 -4.71
CA ALA A 106 10.47 -1.55 -4.89
C ALA A 106 11.94 -1.68 -4.44
N ARG A 107 12.83 -1.04 -5.18
CA ARG A 107 14.28 -0.97 -4.88
C ARG A 107 14.71 0.48 -4.78
N PRO A 108 15.64 0.83 -3.85
CA PRO A 108 16.11 2.20 -3.70
C PRO A 108 16.69 2.77 -5.01
N ASP A 109 16.18 3.93 -5.42
CA ASP A 109 16.61 4.69 -6.60
C ASP A 109 16.65 3.88 -7.92
N ARG A 110 15.69 2.96 -8.07
CA ARG A 110 15.51 2.15 -9.29
C ARG A 110 14.06 2.09 -9.69
N ASP A 111 13.81 2.09 -10.99
CA ASP A 111 12.46 1.90 -11.54
C ASP A 111 12.12 0.40 -11.65
N GLU A 112 13.14 -0.46 -11.83
CA GLU A 112 12.92 -1.91 -11.90
C GLU A 112 12.70 -2.49 -10.51
N GLY A 113 11.63 -3.29 -10.38
CA GLY A 113 11.30 -4.01 -9.17
C GLY A 113 11.92 -5.40 -9.10
N GLU A 114 12.00 -5.93 -7.88
CA GLU A 114 12.42 -7.31 -7.63
C GLU A 114 11.79 -7.84 -6.35
N VAL A 115 11.06 -8.95 -6.43
CA VAL A 115 10.53 -9.62 -5.23
C VAL A 115 11.62 -10.32 -4.44
N GLY A 116 12.58 -10.91 -5.13
CA GLY A 116 13.72 -11.59 -4.53
C GLY A 116 13.40 -13.00 -3.99
N HIS A 117 14.46 -13.79 -3.84
CA HIS A 117 14.34 -15.21 -3.48
C HIS A 117 13.69 -15.46 -2.12
N HIS A 118 14.07 -14.68 -1.11
CA HIS A 118 13.53 -14.84 0.24
C HIS A 118 12.04 -14.57 0.34
N GLN A 119 11.54 -13.53 -0.32
CA GLN A 119 10.11 -13.25 -0.36
C GLN A 119 9.34 -14.33 -1.14
N ASN A 120 9.92 -14.86 -2.23
CA ASN A 120 9.29 -15.95 -2.97
C ASN A 120 9.14 -17.22 -2.13
N LEU A 121 10.17 -17.63 -1.38
CA LEU A 121 10.09 -18.77 -0.47
C LEU A 121 9.08 -18.52 0.67
N TRP A 122 9.06 -17.31 1.20
CA TRP A 122 8.10 -16.93 2.22
C TRP A 122 6.67 -16.94 1.66
N LEU A 123 6.44 -16.39 0.47
CA LEU A 123 5.15 -16.39 -0.21
C LEU A 123 4.62 -17.83 -0.40
N GLU A 124 5.45 -18.75 -0.89
CA GLU A 124 5.06 -20.15 -1.07
C GLU A 124 4.56 -20.77 0.24
N ARG A 125 5.27 -20.54 1.36
CA ARG A 125 4.88 -21.05 2.67
C ARG A 125 3.58 -20.40 3.16
N THR A 126 3.43 -19.09 2.95
CA THR A 126 2.24 -18.33 3.34
C THR A 126 1.01 -18.78 2.56
N LEU A 127 1.13 -18.99 1.26
CA LEU A 127 0.02 -19.50 0.44
C LEU A 127 -0.43 -20.91 0.87
N LYS A 128 0.51 -21.76 1.31
CA LYS A 128 0.19 -23.09 1.88
C LYS A 128 -0.45 -22.98 3.27
N LYS A 129 0.02 -22.04 4.12
CA LYS A 129 -0.57 -21.80 5.44
C LYS A 129 -2.05 -21.45 5.38
N TYR A 130 -2.47 -20.74 4.34
CA TYR A 130 -3.85 -20.30 4.14
C TYR A 130 -4.56 -21.09 3.03
N GLU A 131 -4.31 -22.40 2.93
CA GLU A 131 -4.86 -23.22 1.84
C GLU A 131 -6.39 -23.16 1.74
N ASP A 132 -7.07 -23.03 2.87
CA ASP A 132 -8.53 -22.96 2.97
C ASP A 132 -9.12 -21.57 2.70
N LYS A 133 -8.30 -20.53 2.51
CA LYS A 133 -8.76 -19.16 2.28
C LYS A 133 -8.59 -18.73 0.82
N LEU A 134 -9.43 -17.80 0.40
CA LEU A 134 -9.18 -17.03 -0.82
C LEU A 134 -7.94 -16.14 -0.60
N LYS A 135 -6.98 -16.21 -1.50
CA LYS A 135 -5.72 -15.49 -1.40
C LYS A 135 -5.71 -14.36 -2.42
N ILE A 136 -5.48 -13.14 -1.93
CA ILE A 136 -5.18 -11.97 -2.76
C ILE A 136 -3.70 -11.66 -2.54
N VAL A 137 -2.92 -11.53 -3.60
CA VAL A 137 -1.50 -11.15 -3.54
C VAL A 137 -1.34 -9.78 -4.19
N ALA A 138 -0.67 -8.83 -3.48
CA ALA A 138 -0.44 -7.47 -3.91
C ALA A 138 1.01 -7.04 -3.66
#